data_3697bdd284afff50dd8dd2c360ca2735
#
_entry.id   3697bdd284afff50dd8dd2c360ca2735
#
_cell.length_a   1.000
_cell.length_b   1.000
_cell.length_c   1.000
_cell.angle_alpha   90.00
_cell.angle_beta   90.00
_cell.angle_gamma   90.00
#
_symmetry.space_group_name_H-M   'P 1'
#
loop_
_entity.id
_entity.type
_entity.pdbx_description
1 polymer ?
#
loop_
_entity_poly.entity_id
_entity_poly.type
_entity_poly.pdbx_seq_one_letter_code
_entity_poly.pdbx_strand_id
1 'polypeptide(L)'
;MTTLKQRRRRQTWVAFGAGVLVLTMLPVSVVVAWRAIRDSKAAQEVVALPSRELPTTPTAILAVTDEQNFLTSLSIVALTPEGAGGTVMILPVGLMKPGQPAGQPKRLADVYGSDGVDALKAAVESVTNSQIDLISVNGVDVTAELIARAGTTSPTYATDVTDTETDAVRIVATAGANQLTPIQAAQVLASRDVAQMESARMPNVKATWDAIVGSIGSGVIGAVPAAVIPDVGAQTPIDMPTFMSALFSGPIKVWQFGFERIIDAEQNPLDIDVYGFNAGELVMVMASVAPSAMVAVFPTLSVQIDSPFGDIAVTQDATFRMLYMGTNVILVRQVTSTPPPVTVIKYSDEMDRAMAEPLTTMFGEIVFEKATERVEGIDVQVILGDSFVNFLATGAKPDPNVNPEDLAANASDAPTTETTP
;
A
#
# COMPACT_ATOMS: atom_id res chain seq x y z
N MET A 1 -12.03 71.08 40.56
CA MET A 1 -11.10 70.84 39.43
C MET A 1 -10.09 69.73 39.82
N THR A 2 -10.24 68.55 39.35
CA THR A 2 -9.28 67.49 39.63
C THR A 2 -8.01 67.73 38.83
N THR A 3 -6.85 67.76 39.52
CA THR A 3 -5.55 68.07 38.90
C THR A 3 -5.13 67.00 37.88
N LEU A 4 -4.49 67.44 36.81
CA LEU A 4 -4.01 66.57 35.74
C LEU A 4 -3.22 65.30 36.26
N LYS A 5 -2.51 65.41 37.38
CA LYS A 5 -1.82 64.31 38.07
C LYS A 5 -2.76 63.25 38.65
N GLN A 6 -3.94 63.66 39.18
CA GLN A 6 -4.92 62.69 39.70
C GLN A 6 -5.60 61.90 38.56
N ARG A 7 -5.84 62.55 37.42
CA ARG A 7 -6.44 61.89 36.24
C ARG A 7 -5.52 60.87 35.64
N ARG A 8 -4.21 61.19 35.51
CA ARG A 8 -3.20 60.22 35.02
C ARG A 8 -3.04 59.04 35.98
N ARG A 9 -2.96 59.26 37.26
CA ARG A 9 -2.81 58.18 38.27
C ARG A 9 -4.03 57.26 38.27
N ARG A 10 -5.23 57.79 38.07
CA ARG A 10 -6.46 57.00 37.97
C ARG A 10 -6.46 56.14 36.67
N GLN A 11 -6.01 56.67 35.54
CA GLN A 11 -5.89 55.96 34.29
C GLN A 11 -4.84 54.82 34.38
N THR A 12 -3.72 55.08 35.03
CA THR A 12 -2.67 54.03 35.23
C THR A 12 -3.18 52.89 36.12
N TRP A 13 -3.94 53.18 37.17
CA TRP A 13 -4.52 52.15 38.03
C TRP A 13 -5.65 51.38 37.32
N VAL A 14 -6.44 52.00 36.49
CA VAL A 14 -7.46 51.33 35.68
C VAL A 14 -6.77 50.43 34.61
N ALA A 15 -5.73 50.89 33.93
CA ALA A 15 -4.98 50.12 32.98
C ALA A 15 -4.26 48.92 33.64
N PHE A 16 -3.70 49.13 34.84
CA PHE A 16 -3.08 48.05 35.61
C PHE A 16 -4.11 47.00 36.05
N GLY A 17 -5.25 47.44 36.56
CA GLY A 17 -6.36 46.54 36.93
C GLY A 17 -6.92 45.75 35.75
N ALA A 18 -7.07 46.40 34.59
CA ALA A 18 -7.49 45.70 33.36
C ALA A 18 -6.44 44.69 32.89
N GLY A 19 -5.14 45.02 32.97
CA GLY A 19 -4.05 44.11 32.64
C GLY A 19 -4.01 42.86 33.53
N VAL A 20 -4.18 43.06 34.85
CA VAL A 20 -4.25 41.96 35.83
C VAL A 20 -5.47 41.07 35.56
N LEU A 21 -6.59 41.67 35.22
CA LEU A 21 -7.86 40.97 34.94
C LEU A 21 -7.73 40.11 33.67
N VAL A 22 -7.11 40.62 32.61
CA VAL A 22 -6.81 39.83 31.39
C VAL A 22 -5.84 38.72 31.70
N LEU A 23 -4.79 39.00 32.48
CA LEU A 23 -3.76 37.99 32.79
C LEU A 23 -4.31 36.85 33.66
N THR A 24 -5.32 37.11 34.50
CA THR A 24 -5.98 36.08 35.33
C THR A 24 -7.10 35.36 34.57
N MET A 25 -7.84 36.06 33.70
CA MET A 25 -8.92 35.45 32.94
C MET A 25 -8.42 34.51 31.81
N LEU A 26 -7.26 34.79 31.21
CA LEU A 26 -6.72 34.00 30.13
C LEU A 26 -6.45 32.53 30.53
N PRO A 27 -5.72 32.21 31.62
CA PRO A 27 -5.55 30.83 32.04
C PRO A 27 -6.85 30.16 32.48
N VAL A 28 -7.77 30.91 33.08
CA VAL A 28 -9.08 30.35 33.46
C VAL A 28 -9.92 30.01 32.25
N SER A 29 -9.93 30.84 31.20
CA SER A 29 -10.65 30.55 29.97
C SER A 29 -10.02 29.33 29.22
N VAL A 30 -8.69 29.18 29.22
CA VAL A 30 -8.01 28.03 28.65
C VAL A 30 -8.39 26.73 29.40
N VAL A 31 -8.42 26.78 30.74
CA VAL A 31 -8.81 25.59 31.54
C VAL A 31 -10.29 25.26 31.34
N VAL A 32 -11.17 26.24 31.25
CA VAL A 32 -12.61 26.03 31.00
C VAL A 32 -12.83 25.49 29.58
N ALA A 33 -12.17 26.06 28.58
CA ALA A 33 -12.23 25.56 27.20
C ALA A 33 -11.69 24.12 27.09
N TRP A 34 -10.55 23.82 27.72
CA TRP A 34 -10.00 22.49 27.77
C TRP A 34 -10.92 21.48 28.46
N ARG A 35 -11.55 21.87 29.58
CA ARG A 35 -12.56 21.01 30.23
C ARG A 35 -13.80 20.83 29.35
N ALA A 36 -14.30 21.91 28.73
CA ALA A 36 -15.45 21.81 27.84
C ALA A 36 -15.18 20.89 26.63
N ILE A 37 -13.97 20.93 26.08
CA ILE A 37 -13.54 20.00 25.02
C ILE A 37 -13.46 18.57 25.57
N ARG A 38 -12.80 18.37 26.70
CA ARG A 38 -12.62 17.04 27.32
C ARG A 38 -13.95 16.40 27.75
N ASP A 39 -14.88 17.19 28.24
CA ASP A 39 -16.19 16.74 28.74
C ASP A 39 -17.26 16.75 27.63
N SER A 40 -16.88 17.11 26.36
CA SER A 40 -17.79 17.06 25.24
C SER A 40 -18.14 15.60 24.90
N LYS A 41 -19.41 15.35 24.53
CA LYS A 41 -19.85 14.02 24.11
C LYS A 41 -18.99 13.45 22.98
N ALA A 42 -18.56 14.29 22.03
CA ALA A 42 -17.66 13.90 20.96
C ALA A 42 -16.30 13.37 21.45
N ALA A 43 -15.70 14.02 22.47
CA ALA A 43 -14.46 13.55 23.07
C ALA A 43 -14.65 12.26 23.89
N GLN A 44 -15.81 12.10 24.55
CA GLN A 44 -16.13 10.90 25.31
C GLN A 44 -16.46 9.71 24.41
N GLU A 45 -17.14 9.95 23.28
CA GLU A 45 -17.42 8.91 22.28
C GLU A 45 -16.14 8.41 21.57
N VAL A 46 -15.21 9.30 21.25
CA VAL A 46 -13.92 8.92 20.65
C VAL A 46 -13.07 8.06 21.62
N VAL A 47 -13.16 8.30 22.93
CA VAL A 47 -12.44 7.52 23.95
C VAL A 47 -13.13 6.18 24.23
N ALA A 48 -14.43 6.06 23.96
CA ALA A 48 -15.22 4.90 24.35
C ALA A 48 -15.25 3.77 23.30
N LEU A 49 -14.91 4.06 22.04
CA LEU A 49 -14.92 3.03 20.98
C LEU A 49 -13.51 2.47 20.78
N PRO A 50 -13.34 1.13 20.87
CA PRO A 50 -12.05 0.52 20.58
C PRO A 50 -11.69 0.82 19.12
N SER A 51 -10.64 1.62 18.92
CA SER A 51 -10.03 1.75 17.59
C SER A 51 -9.30 0.45 17.26
N ARG A 52 -9.53 -0.07 16.08
CA ARG A 52 -8.71 -1.14 15.50
C ARG A 52 -7.70 -0.49 14.59
N GLU A 53 -6.44 -0.55 14.96
CA GLU A 53 -5.37 -0.19 14.06
C GLU A 53 -5.26 -1.29 12.98
N LEU A 54 -4.92 -0.90 11.75
CA LEU A 54 -4.55 -1.86 10.72
C LEU A 54 -3.31 -2.61 11.21
N PRO A 55 -3.32 -3.96 11.20
CA PRO A 55 -2.16 -4.71 11.62
C PRO A 55 -0.95 -4.34 10.76
N THR A 56 0.20 -4.15 11.39
CA THR A 56 1.45 -3.86 10.69
C THR A 56 1.82 -5.04 9.80
N THR A 57 2.08 -4.75 8.53
CA THR A 57 2.57 -5.69 7.52
C THR A 57 3.92 -5.19 7.03
N PRO A 58 5.04 -5.58 7.69
CA PRO A 58 6.37 -5.10 7.34
C PRO A 58 6.72 -5.41 5.89
N THR A 59 7.39 -4.46 5.23
CA THR A 59 7.74 -4.54 3.82
C THR A 59 9.22 -4.31 3.60
N ALA A 60 9.80 -5.02 2.62
CA ALA A 60 11.19 -4.84 2.25
C ALA A 60 11.38 -4.95 0.73
N ILE A 61 12.36 -4.23 0.19
CA ILE A 61 12.86 -4.42 -1.16
C ILE A 61 14.10 -5.31 -1.10
N LEU A 62 14.02 -6.43 -1.80
CA LEU A 62 15.17 -7.28 -2.10
C LEU A 62 15.56 -7.08 -3.57
N ALA A 63 16.70 -6.46 -3.77
CA ALA A 63 17.28 -6.18 -5.07
C ALA A 63 18.56 -7.01 -5.26
N VAL A 64 18.74 -7.55 -6.45
CA VAL A 64 19.93 -8.35 -6.81
C VAL A 64 20.68 -7.66 -7.93
N THR A 65 22.01 -7.62 -7.83
CA THR A 65 22.90 -7.08 -8.86
C THR A 65 23.81 -8.17 -9.43
N ASP A 66 24.22 -7.96 -10.68
CA ASP A 66 25.29 -8.73 -11.29
C ASP A 66 26.68 -8.30 -10.78
N GLU A 67 27.73 -8.92 -11.29
CA GLU A 67 29.13 -8.61 -10.94
C GLU A 67 29.57 -7.19 -11.33
N GLN A 68 28.91 -6.59 -12.32
CA GLN A 68 29.14 -5.21 -12.74
C GLN A 68 28.30 -4.19 -11.97
N ASN A 69 27.58 -4.65 -10.93
CA ASN A 69 26.67 -3.84 -10.11
C ASN A 69 25.48 -3.26 -10.87
N PHE A 70 25.01 -3.91 -11.95
CA PHE A 70 23.73 -3.62 -12.58
C PHE A 70 22.60 -4.32 -11.83
N LEU A 71 21.49 -3.60 -11.64
CA LEU A 71 20.27 -4.17 -11.08
C LEU A 71 19.66 -5.18 -12.04
N THR A 72 19.56 -6.44 -11.61
CA THR A 72 19.06 -7.55 -12.45
C THR A 72 17.76 -8.14 -11.93
N SER A 73 17.51 -8.14 -10.63
CA SER A 73 16.26 -8.63 -10.07
C SER A 73 15.76 -7.70 -8.98
N LEU A 74 14.43 -7.53 -8.90
CA LEU A 74 13.78 -6.68 -7.95
C LEU A 74 12.53 -7.38 -7.42
N SER A 75 12.43 -7.47 -6.11
CA SER A 75 11.27 -8.03 -5.44
C SER A 75 10.87 -7.17 -4.24
N ILE A 76 9.57 -6.96 -4.05
CA ILE A 76 9.03 -6.47 -2.80
C ILE A 76 8.62 -7.69 -1.99
N VAL A 77 9.01 -7.72 -0.76
CA VAL A 77 8.67 -8.77 0.20
C VAL A 77 7.82 -8.16 1.30
N ALA A 78 6.66 -8.75 1.57
CA ALA A 78 5.79 -8.35 2.66
C ALA A 78 5.59 -9.52 3.62
N LEU A 79 5.71 -9.26 4.92
CA LEU A 79 5.37 -10.24 5.95
C LEU A 79 3.87 -10.24 6.23
N THR A 80 3.36 -11.38 6.68
CA THR A 80 2.00 -11.43 7.23
C THR A 80 1.91 -10.62 8.53
N PRO A 81 0.71 -10.23 8.96
CA PRO A 81 0.51 -9.57 10.27
C PRO A 81 1.05 -10.38 11.46
N GLU A 82 1.13 -11.71 11.34
CA GLU A 82 1.69 -12.61 12.34
C GLU A 82 3.22 -12.61 12.39
N GLY A 83 3.87 -11.97 11.42
CA GLY A 83 5.32 -11.90 11.33
C GLY A 83 6.01 -13.19 10.89
N ALA A 84 5.25 -14.12 10.29
CA ALA A 84 5.76 -15.41 9.83
C ALA A 84 5.17 -15.78 8.48
N GLY A 85 6.01 -15.92 7.45
CA GLY A 85 5.56 -16.08 6.09
C GLY A 85 5.19 -14.74 5.43
N GLY A 86 4.60 -14.79 4.24
CA GLY A 86 4.22 -13.57 3.54
C GLY A 86 4.13 -13.72 2.03
N THR A 87 4.47 -12.65 1.32
CA THR A 87 4.41 -12.60 -0.15
C THR A 87 5.69 -12.02 -0.73
N VAL A 88 6.20 -12.66 -1.77
CA VAL A 88 7.26 -12.15 -2.63
C VAL A 88 6.60 -11.62 -3.91
N MET A 89 6.71 -10.34 -4.17
CA MET A 89 6.16 -9.67 -5.35
C MET A 89 7.30 -9.29 -6.27
N ILE A 90 7.35 -9.90 -7.46
CA ILE A 90 8.42 -9.72 -8.43
C ILE A 90 8.07 -8.55 -9.35
N LEU A 91 8.99 -7.59 -9.47
CA LEU A 91 8.87 -6.45 -10.38
C LEU A 91 9.96 -6.53 -11.46
N PRO A 92 9.63 -6.20 -12.71
CA PRO A 92 10.65 -5.97 -13.73
C PRO A 92 11.57 -4.80 -13.35
N VAL A 93 12.87 -4.96 -13.51
CA VAL A 93 13.83 -3.86 -13.30
C VAL A 93 13.74 -2.80 -14.39
N GLY A 94 13.16 -3.17 -15.55
CA GLY A 94 12.84 -2.29 -16.67
C GLY A 94 11.55 -1.47 -16.50
N LEU A 95 10.85 -1.54 -15.37
CA LEU A 95 9.68 -0.70 -15.12
C LEU A 95 10.03 0.77 -15.20
N MET A 96 9.19 1.53 -15.88
CA MET A 96 9.34 2.97 -16.01
C MET A 96 9.08 3.67 -14.68
N LYS A 97 10.01 4.51 -14.26
CA LYS A 97 9.82 5.38 -13.10
C LYS A 97 8.67 6.37 -13.39
N PRO A 98 7.70 6.54 -12.49
CA PRO A 98 6.63 7.53 -12.65
C PRO A 98 7.16 8.96 -12.74
N GLY A 99 6.37 9.83 -13.39
CA GLY A 99 6.66 11.26 -13.47
C GLY A 99 7.83 11.64 -14.39
N GLN A 100 8.23 10.76 -15.33
CA GLN A 100 9.24 11.09 -16.32
C GLN A 100 8.65 12.00 -17.42
N PRO A 101 9.44 12.96 -17.94
CA PRO A 101 9.04 13.71 -19.13
C PRO A 101 8.82 12.76 -20.32
N ALA A 102 7.84 13.11 -21.17
CA ALA A 102 7.63 12.37 -22.41
C ALA A 102 8.93 12.27 -23.24
N GLY A 103 9.19 11.11 -23.79
CA GLY A 103 10.40 10.85 -24.57
C GLY A 103 11.70 10.66 -23.77
N GLN A 104 11.64 10.65 -22.45
CA GLN A 104 12.79 10.40 -21.57
C GLN A 104 12.49 9.28 -20.57
N PRO A 105 12.20 8.07 -21.05
CA PRO A 105 11.92 6.96 -20.17
C PRO A 105 13.15 6.63 -19.32
N LYS A 106 12.93 6.43 -18.01
CA LYS A 106 13.97 6.00 -17.05
C LYS A 106 13.48 4.76 -16.33
N ARG A 107 14.21 3.65 -16.48
CA ARG A 107 13.88 2.38 -15.85
C ARG A 107 14.30 2.39 -14.37
N LEU A 108 13.73 1.53 -13.54
CA LEU A 108 14.17 1.35 -12.15
C LEU A 108 15.66 0.98 -12.08
N ALA A 109 16.13 0.14 -13.01
CA ALA A 109 17.56 -0.19 -13.12
C ALA A 109 18.44 1.04 -13.41
N ASP A 110 17.96 1.97 -14.25
CA ASP A 110 18.70 3.21 -14.56
C ASP A 110 18.70 4.16 -13.36
N VAL A 111 17.61 4.19 -12.57
CA VAL A 111 17.54 4.96 -11.31
C VAL A 111 18.58 4.45 -10.32
N TYR A 112 18.66 3.13 -10.14
CA TYR A 112 19.68 2.54 -9.28
C TYR A 112 21.09 2.88 -9.77
N GLY A 113 21.38 2.67 -11.05
CA GLY A 113 22.70 2.89 -11.64
C GLY A 113 23.19 4.34 -11.58
N SER A 114 22.27 5.33 -11.69
CA SER A 114 22.64 6.75 -11.69
C SER A 114 22.51 7.43 -10.33
N ASP A 115 21.51 7.07 -9.53
CA ASP A 115 21.07 7.83 -8.36
C ASP A 115 21.19 7.00 -7.06
N GLY A 116 21.46 5.68 -7.16
CA GLY A 116 21.75 4.81 -6.03
C GLY A 116 20.52 4.20 -5.32
N VAL A 117 20.78 3.63 -4.15
CA VAL A 117 19.82 2.78 -3.41
C VAL A 117 18.60 3.56 -2.92
N ASP A 118 18.81 4.75 -2.35
CA ASP A 118 17.71 5.56 -1.81
C ASP A 118 16.76 6.05 -2.92
N ALA A 119 17.32 6.38 -4.08
CA ALA A 119 16.53 6.76 -5.25
C ALA A 119 15.75 5.58 -5.84
N LEU A 120 16.34 4.37 -5.84
CA LEU A 120 15.63 3.14 -6.21
C LEU A 120 14.46 2.90 -5.25
N LYS A 121 14.70 2.99 -3.93
CA LYS A 121 13.63 2.84 -2.93
C LYS A 121 12.49 3.80 -3.19
N ALA A 122 12.79 5.10 -3.33
CA ALA A 122 11.79 6.13 -3.60
C ALA A 122 11.04 5.90 -4.93
N ALA A 123 11.73 5.39 -5.96
CA ALA A 123 11.09 5.06 -7.22
C ALA A 123 10.13 3.86 -7.10
N VAL A 124 10.50 2.82 -6.37
CA VAL A 124 9.64 1.66 -6.08
C VAL A 124 8.44 2.10 -5.24
N GLU A 125 8.64 2.89 -4.20
CA GLU A 125 7.56 3.45 -3.37
C GLU A 125 6.58 4.28 -4.21
N SER A 126 7.10 5.08 -5.16
CA SER A 126 6.27 5.84 -6.09
C SER A 126 5.49 4.96 -7.06
N VAL A 127 6.08 3.85 -7.53
CA VAL A 127 5.40 2.88 -8.40
C VAL A 127 4.27 2.17 -7.66
N THR A 128 4.50 1.80 -6.41
CA THR A 128 3.59 0.95 -5.63
C THR A 128 2.63 1.72 -4.72
N ASN A 129 2.72 3.04 -4.69
CA ASN A 129 1.98 3.88 -3.75
C ASN A 129 2.08 3.38 -2.31
N SER A 130 3.28 3.00 -1.90
CA SER A 130 3.52 2.43 -0.58
C SER A 130 4.78 2.99 0.06
N GLN A 131 4.86 2.93 1.37
CA GLN A 131 6.07 3.19 2.12
C GLN A 131 6.73 1.86 2.46
N ILE A 132 7.97 1.66 2.04
CA ILE A 132 8.73 0.44 2.26
C ILE A 132 9.65 0.62 3.47
N ASP A 133 9.62 -0.32 4.42
CA ASP A 133 10.40 -0.20 5.64
C ASP A 133 11.90 -0.40 5.40
N LEU A 134 12.27 -1.39 4.59
CA LEU A 134 13.65 -1.81 4.41
C LEU A 134 14.01 -1.96 2.93
N ILE A 135 15.25 -1.70 2.56
CA ILE A 135 15.83 -2.03 1.25
C ILE A 135 17.18 -2.69 1.42
N SER A 136 17.44 -3.75 0.65
CA SER A 136 18.75 -4.38 0.54
C SER A 136 19.07 -4.64 -0.92
N VAL A 137 20.24 -4.19 -1.36
CA VAL A 137 20.78 -4.43 -2.69
C VAL A 137 22.00 -5.33 -2.54
N ASN A 138 21.96 -6.49 -3.15
CA ASN A 138 22.90 -7.57 -2.87
C ASN A 138 23.46 -8.17 -4.16
N GLY A 139 24.73 -8.49 -4.14
CA GLY A 139 25.34 -9.39 -5.13
C GLY A 139 24.96 -10.86 -4.88
N VAL A 140 25.49 -11.73 -5.71
CA VAL A 140 25.18 -13.18 -5.72
C VAL A 140 25.40 -13.85 -4.36
N ASP A 141 26.57 -13.61 -3.72
CA ASP A 141 26.94 -14.31 -2.48
C ASP A 141 25.97 -13.97 -1.33
N VAL A 142 25.72 -12.69 -1.11
CA VAL A 142 24.79 -12.24 -0.05
C VAL A 142 23.36 -12.69 -0.35
N THR A 143 22.93 -12.66 -1.61
CA THR A 143 21.63 -13.19 -2.01
C THR A 143 21.52 -14.67 -1.70
N ALA A 144 22.57 -15.45 -1.99
CA ALA A 144 22.62 -16.88 -1.68
C ALA A 144 22.51 -17.16 -0.16
N GLU A 145 23.17 -16.34 0.66
CA GLU A 145 23.03 -16.42 2.12
C GLU A 145 21.60 -16.15 2.59
N LEU A 146 20.94 -15.12 2.04
CA LEU A 146 19.58 -14.77 2.37
C LEU A 146 18.57 -15.87 2.03
N ILE A 147 18.77 -16.61 0.93
CA ILE A 147 17.90 -17.70 0.50
C ILE A 147 18.40 -19.09 0.94
N ALA A 148 19.50 -19.17 1.70
CA ALA A 148 20.15 -20.43 2.06
C ALA A 148 19.22 -21.45 2.76
N ARG A 149 18.22 -20.97 3.49
CA ARG A 149 17.22 -21.80 4.18
C ARG A 149 16.38 -22.65 3.22
N ALA A 150 16.26 -22.23 1.95
CA ALA A 150 15.58 -23.00 0.92
C ALA A 150 16.32 -24.29 0.57
N GLY A 151 17.63 -24.38 0.83
CA GLY A 151 18.45 -25.52 0.45
C GLY A 151 18.52 -25.68 -1.07
N THR A 152 18.54 -26.93 -1.54
CA THR A 152 18.47 -27.23 -2.96
C THR A 152 17.05 -27.04 -3.48
N THR A 153 16.87 -26.23 -4.51
CA THR A 153 15.59 -25.92 -5.17
C THR A 153 15.46 -26.61 -6.52
N SER A 154 14.23 -26.84 -6.98
CA SER A 154 13.96 -27.60 -8.21
C SER A 154 13.11 -26.79 -9.20
N PRO A 155 13.62 -25.68 -9.77
CA PRO A 155 12.89 -24.92 -10.78
C PRO A 155 12.78 -25.67 -12.11
N THR A 156 11.74 -25.33 -12.88
CA THR A 156 11.59 -25.75 -14.26
C THR A 156 11.57 -24.53 -15.16
N TYR A 157 12.55 -24.37 -16.03
CA TYR A 157 12.67 -23.24 -16.93
C TYR A 157 12.09 -23.51 -18.30
N ALA A 158 11.37 -22.53 -18.87
CA ALA A 158 10.85 -22.65 -20.23
C ALA A 158 11.95 -22.48 -21.28
N THR A 159 12.98 -21.70 -20.98
CA THR A 159 14.14 -21.43 -21.86
C THR A 159 15.42 -21.49 -21.05
N ASP A 160 16.56 -21.55 -21.74
CA ASP A 160 17.86 -21.45 -21.08
C ASP A 160 17.95 -20.09 -20.37
N VAL A 161 18.54 -20.10 -19.18
CA VAL A 161 18.93 -18.88 -18.46
C VAL A 161 20.33 -18.51 -18.89
N THR A 162 20.45 -17.39 -19.57
CA THR A 162 21.73 -16.90 -20.11
C THR A 162 22.19 -15.66 -19.37
N ASP A 163 23.49 -15.49 -19.34
CA ASP A 163 24.16 -14.32 -18.77
C ASP A 163 25.26 -13.84 -19.72
N THR A 164 25.43 -12.53 -19.86
CA THR A 164 26.46 -11.96 -20.73
C THR A 164 27.67 -11.54 -19.90
N GLU A 165 28.71 -12.31 -19.93
CA GLU A 165 30.03 -11.97 -19.37
C GLU A 165 30.95 -11.46 -20.48
N THR A 166 31.34 -10.19 -20.44
CA THR A 166 32.40 -9.60 -21.27
C THR A 166 32.36 -10.06 -22.75
N ASP A 167 31.24 -9.84 -23.42
CA ASP A 167 30.95 -10.21 -24.83
C ASP A 167 30.70 -11.70 -25.11
N ALA A 168 30.70 -12.57 -24.10
CA ALA A 168 30.36 -13.99 -24.24
C ALA A 168 29.05 -14.30 -23.48
N VAL A 169 28.14 -15.05 -24.14
CA VAL A 169 26.94 -15.56 -23.50
C VAL A 169 27.25 -16.85 -22.78
N ARG A 170 27.01 -16.91 -21.48
CA ARG A 170 27.13 -18.08 -20.64
C ARG A 170 25.75 -18.65 -20.30
N ILE A 171 25.58 -19.96 -20.37
CA ILE A 171 24.38 -20.64 -19.86
C ILE A 171 24.56 -20.83 -18.34
N VAL A 172 23.68 -20.19 -17.56
CA VAL A 172 23.62 -20.30 -16.10
C VAL A 172 22.81 -21.53 -15.68
N ALA A 173 21.68 -21.77 -16.37
CA ALA A 173 20.84 -22.93 -16.19
C ALA A 173 20.18 -23.30 -17.52
N THR A 174 19.93 -24.57 -17.77
CA THR A 174 19.33 -25.07 -19.02
C THR A 174 17.80 -25.05 -18.94
N ALA A 175 17.13 -24.99 -20.07
CA ALA A 175 15.70 -25.25 -20.16
C ALA A 175 15.35 -26.64 -19.58
N GLY A 176 14.13 -26.76 -19.04
CA GLY A 176 13.63 -27.94 -18.36
C GLY A 176 13.88 -27.94 -16.86
N ALA A 177 13.81 -29.14 -16.26
CA ALA A 177 13.95 -29.31 -14.81
C ALA A 177 15.43 -29.19 -14.38
N ASN A 178 15.65 -28.38 -13.34
CA ASN A 178 16.99 -28.16 -12.77
C ASN A 178 16.99 -28.50 -11.28
N GLN A 179 18.18 -28.66 -10.72
CA GLN A 179 18.41 -28.66 -9.28
C GLN A 179 19.48 -27.64 -8.97
N LEU A 180 19.13 -26.63 -8.20
CA LEU A 180 19.99 -25.48 -7.92
C LEU A 180 20.30 -25.40 -6.43
N THR A 181 21.56 -25.26 -6.10
CA THR A 181 21.99 -24.80 -4.78
C THR A 181 21.62 -23.33 -4.59
N PRO A 182 21.60 -22.79 -3.35
CA PRO A 182 21.29 -21.37 -3.12
C PRO A 182 22.17 -20.40 -3.95
N ILE A 183 23.45 -20.72 -4.12
CA ILE A 183 24.36 -19.89 -4.93
C ILE A 183 23.98 -19.91 -6.42
N GLN A 184 23.58 -21.05 -6.94
CA GLN A 184 23.13 -21.18 -8.34
C GLN A 184 21.77 -20.46 -8.54
N ALA A 185 20.85 -20.56 -7.58
CA ALA A 185 19.60 -19.82 -7.62
C ALA A 185 19.84 -18.30 -7.57
N ALA A 186 20.77 -17.83 -6.74
CA ALA A 186 21.18 -16.43 -6.71
C ALA A 186 21.85 -16.00 -8.04
N GLN A 187 22.64 -16.86 -8.68
CA GLN A 187 23.20 -16.60 -10.02
C GLN A 187 22.12 -16.45 -11.08
N VAL A 188 21.04 -17.24 -11.02
CA VAL A 188 19.90 -17.08 -11.93
C VAL A 188 19.21 -15.71 -11.70
N LEU A 189 19.01 -15.31 -10.45
CA LEU A 189 18.43 -13.99 -10.14
C LEU A 189 19.34 -12.85 -10.59
N ALA A 190 20.66 -13.03 -10.54
CA ALA A 190 21.65 -12.04 -10.95
C ALA A 190 21.96 -12.07 -12.46
N SER A 191 21.53 -13.10 -13.20
CA SER A 191 21.85 -13.25 -14.63
C SER A 191 21.19 -12.14 -15.47
N ARG A 192 21.91 -11.65 -16.45
CA ARG A 192 21.46 -10.65 -17.41
C ARG A 192 22.05 -10.92 -18.80
N ASP A 193 21.20 -11.26 -19.74
CA ASP A 193 21.58 -11.33 -21.15
C ASP A 193 21.19 -10.03 -21.85
N VAL A 194 22.17 -9.25 -22.25
CA VAL A 194 21.95 -7.92 -22.89
C VAL A 194 21.27 -8.04 -24.25
N ALA A 195 21.27 -9.22 -24.88
CA ALA A 195 20.56 -9.47 -26.14
C ALA A 195 19.09 -9.88 -25.94
N GLN A 196 18.67 -10.14 -24.72
CA GLN A 196 17.31 -10.55 -24.41
C GLN A 196 16.53 -9.42 -23.73
N MET A 197 15.25 -9.30 -24.08
CA MET A 197 14.32 -8.42 -23.37
C MET A 197 14.03 -9.01 -21.99
N GLU A 198 13.79 -8.13 -21.02
CA GLU A 198 13.46 -8.55 -19.66
C GLU A 198 12.19 -9.41 -19.59
N SER A 199 11.21 -9.16 -20.46
CA SER A 199 10.00 -9.96 -20.57
C SER A 199 10.27 -11.46 -20.85
N ALA A 200 11.36 -11.77 -21.55
CA ALA A 200 11.76 -13.17 -21.80
C ALA A 200 12.42 -13.80 -20.55
N ARG A 201 13.05 -13.02 -19.70
CA ARG A 201 13.74 -13.47 -18.48
C ARG A 201 12.80 -13.63 -17.30
N MET A 202 11.77 -12.78 -17.19
CA MET A 202 10.87 -12.76 -16.03
C MET A 202 10.22 -14.10 -15.68
N PRO A 203 9.78 -14.95 -16.63
CA PRO A 203 9.27 -16.29 -16.31
C PRO A 203 10.28 -17.16 -15.56
N ASN A 204 11.58 -17.06 -15.89
CA ASN A 204 12.64 -17.80 -15.21
C ASN A 204 12.90 -17.26 -13.80
N VAL A 205 12.85 -15.94 -13.61
CA VAL A 205 12.92 -15.30 -12.27
C VAL A 205 11.77 -15.79 -11.40
N LYS A 206 10.54 -15.81 -11.95
CA LYS A 206 9.38 -16.33 -11.24
C LYS A 206 9.52 -17.80 -10.88
N ALA A 207 9.93 -18.65 -11.83
CA ALA A 207 10.14 -20.07 -11.60
C ALA A 207 11.19 -20.34 -10.51
N THR A 208 12.22 -19.49 -10.44
CA THR A 208 13.23 -19.55 -9.37
C THR A 208 12.63 -19.23 -8.02
N TRP A 209 11.85 -18.16 -7.90
CA TRP A 209 11.17 -17.83 -6.65
C TRP A 209 10.12 -18.87 -6.26
N ASP A 210 9.34 -19.38 -7.21
CA ASP A 210 8.38 -20.47 -6.96
C ASP A 210 9.08 -21.72 -6.40
N ALA A 211 10.26 -22.05 -6.93
CA ALA A 211 11.05 -23.18 -6.45
C ALA A 211 11.67 -22.95 -5.07
N ILE A 212 12.16 -21.72 -4.79
CA ILE A 212 12.66 -21.32 -3.46
C ILE A 212 11.53 -21.47 -2.42
N VAL A 213 10.37 -20.91 -2.71
CA VAL A 213 9.20 -20.97 -1.83
C VAL A 213 8.68 -22.39 -1.68
N GLY A 214 8.61 -23.15 -2.77
CA GLY A 214 8.17 -24.54 -2.79
C GLY A 214 9.04 -25.46 -1.93
N SER A 215 10.34 -25.20 -1.81
CA SER A 215 11.26 -25.97 -0.97
C SER A 215 11.06 -25.72 0.54
N ILE A 216 10.55 -24.53 0.90
CA ILE A 216 10.28 -24.17 2.30
C ILE A 216 8.90 -24.70 2.77
N GLY A 217 8.07 -25.06 1.83
CA GLY A 217 6.69 -25.46 2.05
C GLY A 217 5.75 -24.31 1.70
N SER A 218 5.32 -24.29 0.45
CA SER A 218 4.25 -23.41 -0.03
C SER A 218 2.93 -23.84 0.62
N GLY A 219 2.69 -23.43 1.85
CA GLY A 219 1.33 -23.48 2.37
C GLY A 219 0.50 -22.51 1.54
N VAL A 220 -0.65 -22.95 1.00
CA VAL A 220 -1.72 -22.03 0.70
C VAL A 220 -1.90 -21.24 1.99
N ILE A 221 -1.72 -19.91 1.95
CA ILE A 221 -2.19 -19.07 3.05
C ILE A 221 -3.69 -19.35 3.08
N GLY A 222 -4.10 -20.38 3.84
CA GLY A 222 -5.49 -20.59 4.16
C GLY A 222 -5.95 -19.30 4.80
N ALA A 223 -7.18 -18.87 4.54
CA ALA A 223 -7.76 -17.79 5.30
C ALA A 223 -7.41 -18.05 6.76
N VAL A 224 -6.58 -17.18 7.35
CA VAL A 224 -6.26 -17.25 8.77
C VAL A 224 -7.61 -17.32 9.47
N PRO A 225 -7.83 -18.32 10.35
CA PRO A 225 -9.08 -18.35 11.11
C PRO A 225 -9.27 -16.97 11.72
N ALA A 226 -10.41 -16.36 11.48
CA ALA A 226 -10.72 -14.95 11.83
C ALA A 226 -10.46 -14.58 13.32
N ALA A 227 -10.08 -15.55 14.14
CA ALA A 227 -9.88 -15.44 15.58
C ALA A 227 -8.50 -14.93 16.01
N VAL A 228 -7.51 -14.81 15.14
CA VAL A 228 -6.11 -14.55 15.56
C VAL A 228 -5.43 -13.53 14.62
N ILE A 229 -6.05 -12.37 14.38
CA ILE A 229 -5.28 -11.22 13.94
C ILE A 229 -4.76 -10.58 15.22
N PRO A 230 -3.43 -10.50 15.43
CA PRO A 230 -2.88 -9.82 16.58
C PRO A 230 -3.35 -8.37 16.58
N ASP A 231 -3.74 -7.85 17.74
CA ASP A 231 -4.15 -6.46 17.91
C ASP A 231 -3.04 -5.48 17.52
N VAL A 232 -1.81 -5.96 17.47
CA VAL A 232 -0.62 -5.20 17.10
C VAL A 232 0.14 -6.04 16.06
N GLY A 233 0.07 -5.73 14.80
CA GLY A 233 0.74 -6.47 13.73
C GLY A 233 2.22 -6.80 14.00
N ALA A 234 2.88 -7.46 13.07
CA ALA A 234 4.27 -7.86 13.18
C ALA A 234 5.20 -6.66 13.44
N GLN A 235 6.22 -6.85 14.26
CA GLN A 235 7.29 -5.85 14.38
C GLN A 235 8.12 -5.85 13.10
N THR A 236 8.46 -4.65 12.62
CA THR A 236 9.34 -4.51 11.46
C THR A 236 10.73 -5.02 11.81
N PRO A 237 11.27 -6.02 11.07
CA PRO A 237 12.63 -6.50 11.27
C PRO A 237 13.66 -5.39 11.02
N ILE A 238 14.75 -5.44 11.77
CA ILE A 238 15.80 -4.40 11.72
C ILE A 238 16.76 -4.53 10.54
N ASP A 239 16.82 -5.71 9.92
CA ASP A 239 17.71 -6.00 8.80
C ASP A 239 17.12 -7.08 7.87
N MET A 240 17.69 -7.21 6.69
CA MET A 240 17.23 -8.15 5.67
C MET A 240 17.39 -9.63 6.08
N PRO A 241 18.47 -10.08 6.72
CA PRO A 241 18.57 -11.46 7.19
C PRO A 241 17.45 -11.84 8.17
N THR A 242 17.13 -10.96 9.11
CA THR A 242 16.02 -11.16 10.06
C THR A 242 14.68 -11.16 9.33
N PHE A 243 14.49 -10.26 8.35
CA PHE A 243 13.30 -10.21 7.52
C PHE A 243 13.08 -11.52 6.74
N MET A 244 14.11 -12.00 6.04
CA MET A 244 14.06 -13.25 5.27
C MET A 244 13.88 -14.47 6.18
N SER A 245 14.44 -14.45 7.38
CA SER A 245 14.21 -15.51 8.37
C SER A 245 12.74 -15.56 8.82
N ALA A 246 12.12 -14.40 9.03
CA ALA A 246 10.69 -14.30 9.35
C ALA A 246 9.82 -14.75 8.17
N LEU A 247 10.13 -14.29 6.95
CA LEU A 247 9.44 -14.73 5.73
C LEU A 247 9.47 -16.25 5.59
N PHE A 248 10.63 -16.87 5.77
CA PHE A 248 10.82 -18.32 5.63
C PHE A 248 10.33 -19.12 6.84
N SER A 249 9.73 -18.53 7.84
CA SER A 249 9.16 -19.22 9.00
C SER A 249 7.68 -19.57 8.85
N GLY A 250 7.01 -19.14 7.79
CA GLY A 250 5.61 -19.42 7.49
C GLY A 250 5.34 -19.63 6.00
N PRO A 251 4.08 -19.75 5.61
CA PRO A 251 3.68 -19.92 4.23
C PRO A 251 3.98 -18.66 3.41
N ILE A 252 4.46 -18.88 2.16
CA ILE A 252 4.86 -17.79 1.25
C ILE A 252 4.10 -17.90 -0.04
N LYS A 253 3.64 -16.77 -0.60
CA LYS A 253 3.14 -16.65 -1.97
C LYS A 253 4.15 -15.93 -2.83
N VAL A 254 4.17 -16.29 -4.12
CA VAL A 254 4.92 -15.56 -5.14
C VAL A 254 3.93 -14.90 -6.08
N TRP A 255 4.08 -13.60 -6.27
CA TRP A 255 3.28 -12.81 -7.20
C TRP A 255 4.18 -12.13 -8.22
N GLN A 256 3.77 -12.13 -9.47
CA GLN A 256 4.39 -11.37 -10.54
C GLN A 256 3.32 -10.47 -11.15
N PHE A 257 3.54 -9.16 -11.10
CA PHE A 257 2.62 -8.20 -11.71
C PHE A 257 2.60 -8.31 -13.22
N GLY A 258 1.43 -8.03 -13.81
CA GLY A 258 1.32 -7.83 -15.24
C GLY A 258 2.11 -6.59 -15.67
N PHE A 259 2.87 -6.71 -16.74
CA PHE A 259 3.64 -5.61 -17.31
C PHE A 259 3.67 -5.73 -18.84
N GLU A 260 3.70 -4.60 -19.51
CA GLU A 260 3.75 -4.53 -20.96
C GLU A 260 4.88 -3.61 -21.42
N ARG A 261 5.56 -4.00 -22.52
CA ARG A 261 6.61 -3.16 -23.08
C ARG A 261 6.01 -1.88 -23.67
N ILE A 262 6.59 -0.75 -23.34
CA ILE A 262 6.20 0.54 -23.91
C ILE A 262 6.80 0.67 -25.30
N ILE A 263 5.96 0.57 -26.33
CA ILE A 263 6.34 0.65 -27.75
C ILE A 263 5.94 1.99 -28.38
N ASP A 264 5.25 2.85 -27.65
CA ASP A 264 4.84 4.17 -28.09
C ASP A 264 6.08 5.06 -28.31
N ALA A 265 6.27 5.54 -29.53
CA ALA A 265 7.42 6.35 -29.91
C ALA A 265 7.46 7.73 -29.22
N GLU A 266 6.32 8.25 -28.72
CA GLU A 266 6.29 9.49 -27.95
C GLU A 266 6.83 9.27 -26.54
N GLN A 267 6.57 8.10 -25.96
CA GLN A 267 7.02 7.73 -24.62
C GLN A 267 8.42 7.10 -24.63
N ASN A 268 8.73 6.32 -25.66
CA ASN A 268 9.97 5.55 -25.79
C ASN A 268 10.61 5.74 -27.18
N PRO A 269 11.11 6.95 -27.52
CA PRO A 269 11.66 7.25 -28.84
C PRO A 269 12.95 6.51 -29.18
N LEU A 270 13.66 5.98 -28.16
CA LEU A 270 14.90 5.22 -28.34
C LEU A 270 14.65 3.72 -28.41
N ASP A 271 13.39 3.28 -28.35
CA ASP A 271 12.98 1.87 -28.37
C ASP A 271 13.73 1.00 -27.34
N ILE A 272 14.07 1.57 -26.18
CA ILE A 272 14.72 0.81 -25.10
C ILE A 272 13.76 -0.20 -24.48
N ASP A 273 14.29 -1.16 -23.76
CA ASP A 273 13.53 -2.20 -23.08
C ASP A 273 12.94 -1.64 -21.76
N VAL A 274 11.81 -0.94 -21.88
CA VAL A 274 11.09 -0.29 -20.78
C VAL A 274 9.64 -0.73 -20.73
N TYR A 275 9.09 -0.86 -19.52
CA TYR A 275 7.78 -1.44 -19.27
C TYR A 275 6.87 -0.51 -18.50
N GLY A 276 5.57 -0.54 -18.85
CA GLY A 276 4.47 -0.07 -18.03
C GLY A 276 3.89 -1.24 -17.21
N PHE A 277 3.08 -0.92 -16.23
CA PHE A 277 2.40 -1.90 -15.38
C PHE A 277 0.91 -1.56 -15.27
N ASN A 278 0.11 -2.55 -14.91
CA ASN A 278 -1.28 -2.33 -14.56
C ASN A 278 -1.36 -1.71 -13.16
N ALA A 279 -1.61 -0.41 -13.07
CA ALA A 279 -1.68 0.31 -11.80
C ALA A 279 -2.80 -0.21 -10.89
N GLY A 280 -3.94 -0.63 -11.46
CA GLY A 280 -5.04 -1.20 -10.70
C GLY A 280 -4.67 -2.53 -10.05
N GLU A 281 -4.04 -3.45 -10.79
CA GLU A 281 -3.54 -4.71 -10.25
C GLU A 281 -2.52 -4.46 -9.12
N LEU A 282 -1.59 -3.54 -9.34
CA LEU A 282 -0.54 -3.23 -8.37
C LEU A 282 -1.11 -2.71 -7.05
N VAL A 283 -2.01 -1.73 -7.11
CA VAL A 283 -2.69 -1.18 -5.93
C VAL A 283 -3.52 -2.26 -5.23
N MET A 284 -4.25 -3.09 -5.98
CA MET A 284 -5.06 -4.17 -5.43
C MET A 284 -4.20 -5.19 -4.66
N VAL A 285 -3.09 -5.62 -5.26
CA VAL A 285 -2.19 -6.59 -4.62
C VAL A 285 -1.53 -5.98 -3.39
N MET A 286 -1.00 -4.75 -3.49
CA MET A 286 -0.37 -4.07 -2.37
C MET A 286 -1.36 -3.84 -1.21
N ALA A 287 -2.58 -3.39 -1.49
CA ALA A 287 -3.62 -3.22 -0.47
C ALA A 287 -4.02 -4.55 0.21
N SER A 288 -3.98 -5.65 -0.54
CA SER A 288 -4.28 -6.99 0.00
C SER A 288 -3.13 -7.57 0.84
N VAL A 289 -1.89 -7.32 0.43
CA VAL A 289 -0.69 -7.97 0.99
C VAL A 289 -0.05 -7.11 2.08
N ALA A 290 0.00 -5.81 1.87
CA ALA A 290 0.66 -4.85 2.76
C ALA A 290 -0.19 -3.59 3.00
N PRO A 291 -1.42 -3.72 3.54
CA PRO A 291 -2.33 -2.59 3.70
C PRO A 291 -1.77 -1.47 4.56
N SER A 292 -0.97 -1.78 5.58
CA SER A 292 -0.36 -0.77 6.45
C SER A 292 0.77 0.03 5.77
N ALA A 293 1.31 -0.48 4.65
CA ALA A 293 2.35 0.20 3.88
C ALA A 293 1.78 1.17 2.84
N MET A 294 0.48 1.08 2.52
CA MET A 294 -0.13 1.92 1.49
C MET A 294 -0.11 3.39 1.85
N VAL A 295 0.25 4.23 0.89
CA VAL A 295 0.28 5.69 1.04
C VAL A 295 -0.60 6.32 -0.04
N ALA A 296 -1.47 7.23 0.36
CA ALA A 296 -2.27 8.00 -0.60
C ALA A 296 -1.39 9.00 -1.36
N VAL A 297 -1.40 8.94 -2.69
CA VAL A 297 -0.51 9.72 -3.57
C VAL A 297 -0.98 11.17 -3.75
N PHE A 298 -2.28 11.44 -3.53
CA PHE A 298 -2.91 12.76 -3.69
C PHE A 298 -3.79 13.08 -2.48
N PRO A 299 -4.26 14.32 -2.33
CA PRO A 299 -5.30 14.64 -1.35
C PRO A 299 -6.53 13.80 -1.69
N THR A 300 -6.61 12.66 -1.04
CA THR A 300 -7.65 11.67 -1.17
C THR A 300 -8.52 11.75 0.06
N LEU A 301 -9.74 11.25 -0.05
CA LEU A 301 -10.64 11.18 1.09
C LEU A 301 -9.97 10.47 2.28
N SER A 302 -9.95 11.14 3.41
CA SER A 302 -9.59 10.53 4.69
C SER A 302 -10.81 9.80 5.23
N VAL A 303 -10.71 8.49 5.37
CA VAL A 303 -11.85 7.62 5.65
C VAL A 303 -11.76 7.00 7.03
N GLN A 304 -12.88 7.03 7.75
CA GLN A 304 -13.13 6.20 8.90
C GLN A 304 -14.11 5.10 8.51
N ILE A 305 -13.80 3.85 8.86
CA ILE A 305 -14.68 2.70 8.66
C ILE A 305 -15.21 2.25 10.01
N ASP A 306 -16.53 2.24 10.16
CA ASP A 306 -17.24 1.70 11.32
C ASP A 306 -17.90 0.38 10.92
N SER A 307 -17.40 -0.73 11.45
CA SER A 307 -17.93 -2.06 11.18
C SER A 307 -18.76 -2.57 12.36
N PRO A 308 -20.06 -2.78 12.17
CA PRO A 308 -20.91 -3.43 13.18
C PRO A 308 -20.80 -4.96 13.14
N PHE A 309 -20.07 -5.51 12.15
CA PHE A 309 -19.94 -6.96 11.97
C PHE A 309 -18.82 -7.53 12.85
N GLY A 310 -19.11 -8.63 13.56
CA GLY A 310 -18.10 -9.38 14.32
C GLY A 310 -17.13 -10.14 13.42
N ASP A 311 -17.52 -10.41 12.17
CA ASP A 311 -16.64 -11.04 11.18
C ASP A 311 -15.62 -10.03 10.68
N ILE A 312 -14.36 -10.34 10.95
CA ILE A 312 -13.24 -9.50 10.58
C ILE A 312 -13.00 -9.48 9.07
N ALA A 313 -13.36 -10.55 8.35
CA ALA A 313 -13.17 -10.64 6.91
C ALA A 313 -13.99 -9.57 6.18
N VAL A 314 -15.20 -9.26 6.66
CA VAL A 314 -16.04 -8.18 6.11
C VAL A 314 -15.34 -6.82 6.26
N THR A 315 -14.73 -6.56 7.42
CA THR A 315 -14.03 -5.31 7.68
C THR A 315 -12.75 -5.19 6.85
N GLN A 316 -12.02 -6.30 6.68
CA GLN A 316 -10.82 -6.35 5.85
C GLN A 316 -11.15 -6.10 4.38
N ASP A 317 -12.23 -6.71 3.86
CA ASP A 317 -12.64 -6.53 2.47
C ASP A 317 -13.09 -5.08 2.22
N ALA A 318 -13.81 -4.46 3.16
CA ALA A 318 -14.16 -3.04 3.10
C ALA A 318 -12.92 -2.15 3.07
N THR A 319 -11.94 -2.41 3.96
CA THR A 319 -10.69 -1.66 4.01
C THR A 319 -9.90 -1.82 2.72
N PHE A 320 -9.78 -3.04 2.20
CA PHE A 320 -9.15 -3.33 0.92
C PHE A 320 -9.76 -2.51 -0.22
N ARG A 321 -11.10 -2.49 -0.33
CA ARG A 321 -11.81 -1.76 -1.39
C ARG A 321 -11.60 -0.25 -1.28
N MET A 322 -11.59 0.29 -0.06
CA MET A 322 -11.29 1.71 0.17
C MET A 322 -9.87 2.07 -0.29
N LEU A 323 -8.88 1.26 0.09
CA LEU A 323 -7.50 1.47 -0.34
C LEU A 323 -7.35 1.31 -1.86
N TYR A 324 -8.03 0.32 -2.45
CA TYR A 324 -8.07 0.13 -3.91
C TYR A 324 -8.62 1.36 -4.65
N MET A 325 -9.64 2.00 -4.10
CA MET A 325 -10.21 3.25 -4.65
C MET A 325 -9.34 4.48 -4.35
N GLY A 326 -8.14 4.29 -3.81
CA GLY A 326 -7.18 5.36 -3.54
C GLY A 326 -7.55 6.24 -2.34
N THR A 327 -8.44 5.80 -1.46
CA THR A 327 -8.74 6.54 -0.23
C THR A 327 -7.67 6.29 0.85
N ASN A 328 -7.54 7.24 1.76
CA ASN A 328 -6.67 7.10 2.94
C ASN A 328 -7.50 6.63 4.14
N VAL A 329 -7.41 5.35 4.47
CA VAL A 329 -8.10 4.78 5.64
C VAL A 329 -7.34 5.15 6.92
N ILE A 330 -7.85 6.15 7.64
CA ILE A 330 -7.23 6.67 8.87
C ILE A 330 -7.61 5.83 10.08
N LEU A 331 -8.86 5.35 10.13
CA LEU A 331 -9.40 4.69 11.31
C LEU A 331 -10.39 3.60 10.91
N VAL A 332 -10.22 2.43 11.52
CA VAL A 332 -11.17 1.32 11.42
C VAL A 332 -11.66 1.00 12.83
N ARG A 333 -12.97 0.97 13.04
CA ARG A 333 -13.57 0.72 14.35
C ARG A 333 -14.55 -0.46 14.29
N GLN A 334 -14.48 -1.31 15.30
CA GLN A 334 -15.53 -2.26 15.61
C GLN A 334 -16.58 -1.55 16.43
N VAL A 335 -17.80 -1.43 15.93
CA VAL A 335 -18.93 -0.85 16.68
C VAL A 335 -19.92 -1.94 17.11
N THR A 336 -20.62 -1.70 18.22
CA THR A 336 -21.60 -2.66 18.77
C THR A 336 -23.04 -2.36 18.33
N SER A 337 -23.21 -1.39 17.41
CA SER A 337 -24.53 -1.06 16.87
C SER A 337 -25.05 -2.16 15.95
N THR A 338 -26.37 -2.24 15.83
CA THR A 338 -27.01 -3.09 14.81
C THR A 338 -26.61 -2.60 13.42
N PRO A 339 -26.23 -3.47 12.47
CA PRO A 339 -25.93 -3.09 11.10
C PRO A 339 -27.11 -2.34 10.49
N PRO A 340 -26.89 -1.21 9.81
CA PRO A 340 -27.95 -0.59 9.00
C PRO A 340 -28.26 -1.49 7.79
N PRO A 341 -29.49 -1.46 7.26
CA PRO A 341 -29.84 -2.27 6.07
C PRO A 341 -29.00 -1.88 4.85
N VAL A 342 -28.60 -0.64 4.72
CA VAL A 342 -27.78 -0.10 3.63
C VAL A 342 -26.52 0.54 4.20
N THR A 343 -25.39 0.39 3.53
CA THR A 343 -24.14 1.05 3.91
C THR A 343 -24.31 2.57 3.85
N VAL A 344 -23.92 3.26 4.92
CA VAL A 344 -24.09 4.71 5.04
C VAL A 344 -22.71 5.38 4.95
N ILE A 345 -22.59 6.34 4.03
CA ILE A 345 -21.42 7.23 3.96
C ILE A 345 -21.84 8.60 4.48
N LYS A 346 -21.27 8.97 5.62
CA LYS A 346 -21.46 10.32 6.19
C LYS A 346 -20.34 11.23 5.72
N TYR A 347 -20.70 12.37 5.17
CA TYR A 347 -19.78 13.38 4.65
C TYR A 347 -19.99 14.74 5.33
N SER A 348 -18.93 15.54 5.42
CA SER A 348 -18.99 16.87 6.00
C SER A 348 -19.17 17.95 4.94
N ASP A 349 -18.54 17.78 3.79
CA ASP A 349 -18.54 18.73 2.67
C ASP A 349 -19.12 18.10 1.40
N GLU A 350 -19.75 18.89 0.54
CA GLU A 350 -20.29 18.40 -0.72
C GLU A 350 -19.19 17.95 -1.70
N MET A 351 -17.97 18.47 -1.58
CA MET A 351 -16.82 18.00 -2.33
C MET A 351 -16.43 16.58 -1.89
N ASP A 352 -16.41 16.32 -0.58
CA ASP A 352 -16.12 14.98 -0.03
C ASP A 352 -17.16 13.98 -0.51
N ARG A 353 -18.44 14.38 -0.56
CA ARG A 353 -19.52 13.56 -1.13
C ARG A 353 -19.28 13.22 -2.60
N ALA A 354 -18.94 14.22 -3.43
CA ALA A 354 -18.68 14.02 -4.84
C ALA A 354 -17.48 13.09 -5.06
N MET A 355 -16.42 13.24 -4.26
CA MET A 355 -15.26 12.34 -4.30
C MET A 355 -15.56 10.93 -3.80
N ALA A 356 -16.54 10.75 -2.94
CA ALA A 356 -16.97 9.45 -2.43
C ALA A 356 -17.99 8.73 -3.34
N GLU A 357 -18.55 9.41 -4.34
CA GLU A 357 -19.57 8.83 -5.23
C GLU A 357 -19.10 7.56 -5.97
N PRO A 358 -17.85 7.47 -6.48
CA PRO A 358 -17.33 6.26 -7.11
C PRO A 358 -17.30 5.03 -6.18
N LEU A 359 -17.31 5.21 -4.86
CA LEU A 359 -17.31 4.10 -3.90
C LEU A 359 -18.56 3.22 -4.03
N THR A 360 -19.67 3.72 -4.61
CA THR A 360 -20.89 2.95 -4.87
C THR A 360 -20.62 1.70 -5.71
N THR A 361 -19.64 1.75 -6.62
CA THR A 361 -19.27 0.62 -7.48
C THR A 361 -18.64 -0.53 -6.70
N MET A 362 -18.06 -0.25 -5.53
CA MET A 362 -17.29 -1.20 -4.73
C MET A 362 -18.01 -1.67 -3.47
N PHE A 363 -19.07 -0.98 -3.06
CA PHE A 363 -19.80 -1.25 -1.81
C PHE A 363 -21.26 -1.65 -2.03
N GLY A 364 -21.71 -1.71 -3.28
CA GLY A 364 -23.11 -1.95 -3.62
C GLY A 364 -23.99 -0.76 -3.28
N GLU A 365 -25.17 -1.03 -2.71
CA GLU A 365 -26.10 0.04 -2.36
C GLU A 365 -25.60 0.87 -1.18
N ILE A 366 -25.49 2.19 -1.40
CA ILE A 366 -24.99 3.17 -0.44
C ILE A 366 -26.01 4.30 -0.28
N VAL A 367 -26.14 4.80 0.94
CA VAL A 367 -26.84 6.05 1.25
C VAL A 367 -25.84 7.09 1.72
N PHE A 368 -25.88 8.27 1.11
CA PHE A 368 -25.07 9.41 1.55
C PHE A 368 -25.84 10.25 2.54
N GLU A 369 -25.27 10.50 3.71
CA GLU A 369 -25.85 11.36 4.75
C GLU A 369 -24.90 12.50 5.10
N LYS A 370 -25.43 13.70 5.25
CA LYS A 370 -24.62 14.81 5.75
C LYS A 370 -24.36 14.63 7.25
N ALA A 371 -23.08 14.64 7.63
CA ALA A 371 -22.69 14.51 9.03
C ALA A 371 -23.18 15.73 9.82
N THR A 372 -23.72 15.48 11.00
CA THR A 372 -24.11 16.55 11.94
C THR A 372 -22.93 17.11 12.70
N GLU A 373 -21.89 16.31 12.87
CA GLU A 373 -20.64 16.67 13.55
C GLU A 373 -19.48 16.20 12.68
N ARG A 374 -18.46 17.05 12.50
CA ARG A 374 -17.24 16.71 11.79
C ARG A 374 -16.24 16.06 12.75
N VAL A 375 -15.73 14.90 12.37
CA VAL A 375 -14.55 14.31 13.03
C VAL A 375 -13.31 14.96 12.43
N GLU A 376 -12.44 15.52 13.26
CA GLU A 376 -11.24 16.20 12.78
C GLU A 376 -10.30 15.18 12.10
N GLY A 377 -9.83 15.52 10.90
CA GLY A 377 -8.97 14.66 10.08
C GLY A 377 -9.70 13.55 9.31
N ILE A 378 -11.03 13.48 9.37
CA ILE A 378 -11.87 12.55 8.62
C ILE A 378 -12.77 13.32 7.68
N ASP A 379 -12.72 13.01 6.40
CA ASP A 379 -13.58 13.63 5.38
C ASP A 379 -14.88 12.85 5.26
N VAL A 380 -14.83 11.52 5.29
CA VAL A 380 -16.00 10.65 5.25
C VAL A 380 -15.94 9.53 6.30
N GLN A 381 -17.10 9.20 6.86
CA GLN A 381 -17.29 8.06 7.75
C GLN A 381 -18.17 7.04 7.05
N VAL A 382 -17.67 5.82 6.90
CA VAL A 382 -18.39 4.70 6.28
C VAL A 382 -18.88 3.77 7.37
N ILE A 383 -20.18 3.63 7.48
CA ILE A 383 -20.83 2.68 8.39
C ILE A 383 -21.30 1.49 7.54
N LEU A 384 -20.66 0.35 7.71
CA LEU A 384 -20.99 -0.84 6.91
C LEU A 384 -22.39 -1.36 7.24
N GLY A 385 -23.17 -1.65 6.20
CA GLY A 385 -24.52 -2.17 6.29
C GLY A 385 -24.67 -3.58 5.71
N ASP A 386 -25.86 -4.17 5.89
CA ASP A 386 -26.19 -5.49 5.34
C ASP A 386 -26.07 -5.52 3.81
N SER A 387 -26.31 -4.37 3.12
CA SER A 387 -26.12 -4.24 1.68
C SER A 387 -24.69 -4.60 1.24
N PHE A 388 -23.68 -4.24 2.02
CA PHE A 388 -22.30 -4.57 1.70
C PHE A 388 -22.03 -6.08 1.82
N VAL A 389 -22.51 -6.73 2.85
CA VAL A 389 -22.39 -8.20 3.01
C VAL A 389 -23.09 -8.93 1.86
N ASN A 390 -24.29 -8.47 1.47
CA ASN A 390 -25.01 -9.01 0.34
C ASN A 390 -24.24 -8.79 -0.99
N PHE A 391 -23.63 -7.64 -1.16
CA PHE A 391 -22.78 -7.34 -2.32
C PHE A 391 -21.56 -8.27 -2.38
N LEU A 392 -20.91 -8.55 -1.25
CA LEU A 392 -19.82 -9.54 -1.20
C LEU A 392 -20.28 -10.94 -1.58
N ALA A 393 -21.47 -11.34 -1.14
CA ALA A 393 -22.05 -12.65 -1.45
C ALA A 393 -22.39 -12.82 -2.94
N THR A 394 -22.74 -11.75 -3.65
CA THR A 394 -23.05 -11.79 -5.09
C THR A 394 -21.82 -11.91 -6.00
N GLY A 395 -20.62 -11.86 -5.44
CA GLY A 395 -19.39 -12.21 -6.12
C GLY A 395 -18.79 -11.15 -7.04
N ALA A 396 -19.25 -9.91 -6.96
CA ALA A 396 -18.61 -8.78 -7.65
C ALA A 396 -17.24 -8.47 -7.01
N LYS A 397 -16.25 -9.32 -7.28
CA LYS A 397 -14.86 -9.00 -6.95
C LYS A 397 -14.35 -7.98 -7.97
N PRO A 398 -13.54 -7.00 -7.54
CA PRO A 398 -12.86 -6.10 -8.47
C PRO A 398 -12.07 -6.93 -9.49
N ASP A 399 -12.29 -6.66 -10.77
CA ASP A 399 -11.41 -7.21 -11.81
C ASP A 399 -10.05 -6.50 -11.72
N PRO A 400 -8.95 -7.22 -11.46
CA PRO A 400 -7.63 -6.62 -11.35
C PRO A 400 -7.15 -5.96 -12.66
N ASN A 401 -7.79 -6.27 -13.79
CA ASN A 401 -7.44 -5.72 -15.08
C ASN A 401 -8.25 -4.44 -15.45
N VAL A 402 -9.16 -4.01 -14.60
CA VAL A 402 -9.97 -2.81 -14.85
C VAL A 402 -9.41 -1.64 -14.02
N ASN A 403 -8.98 -0.60 -14.72
CA ASN A 403 -8.56 0.64 -14.06
C ASN A 403 -9.74 1.27 -13.29
N PRO A 404 -9.57 1.71 -12.04
CA PRO A 404 -10.59 2.42 -11.29
C PRO A 404 -11.21 3.63 -12.01
N GLU A 405 -10.42 4.34 -12.82
CA GLU A 405 -10.88 5.47 -13.64
C GLU A 405 -11.86 5.04 -14.74
N ASP A 406 -11.67 3.85 -15.32
CA ASP A 406 -12.56 3.30 -16.35
C ASP A 406 -13.88 2.83 -15.74
N LEU A 407 -13.88 2.35 -14.48
CA LEU A 407 -15.09 2.02 -13.74
C LEU A 407 -15.94 3.26 -13.45
N ALA A 408 -15.30 4.37 -13.08
CA ALA A 408 -15.97 5.64 -12.83
C ALA A 408 -16.56 6.24 -14.14
N ALA A 409 -15.84 6.15 -15.25
CA ALA A 409 -16.30 6.61 -16.56
C ALA A 409 -17.51 5.81 -17.08
N ASN A 410 -17.49 4.48 -16.92
CA ASN A 410 -18.58 3.61 -17.35
C ASN A 410 -19.84 3.72 -16.47
N ALA A 411 -19.71 4.14 -15.20
CA ALA A 411 -20.85 4.39 -14.32
C ALA A 411 -21.64 5.64 -14.75
N SER A 412 -21.00 6.60 -15.42
CA SER A 412 -21.65 7.82 -15.93
C SER A 412 -22.43 7.60 -17.26
N ASP A 413 -22.13 6.52 -17.99
CA ASP A 413 -22.75 6.19 -19.28
C ASP A 413 -23.89 5.16 -19.19
N ALA A 414 -24.33 4.81 -17.99
CA ALA A 414 -25.47 3.92 -17.82
C ALA A 414 -26.71 4.56 -18.47
N PRO A 415 -27.39 3.88 -19.42
CA PRO A 415 -28.52 4.47 -20.13
C PRO A 415 -29.64 4.76 -19.14
N THR A 416 -30.00 6.02 -19.03
CA THR A 416 -31.24 6.46 -18.40
C THR A 416 -32.39 5.74 -19.11
N THR A 417 -32.95 4.74 -18.49
CA THR A 417 -34.21 4.14 -18.94
C THR A 417 -35.27 5.22 -18.84
N GLU A 418 -35.54 5.91 -19.97
CA GLU A 418 -36.71 6.73 -20.13
C GLU A 418 -37.94 5.82 -19.97
N THR A 419 -38.58 5.92 -18.84
CA THR A 419 -39.96 5.48 -18.66
C THR A 419 -40.86 6.44 -19.42
N THR A 420 -41.20 6.07 -20.63
CA THR A 420 -42.28 6.74 -21.40
C THR A 420 -43.62 6.44 -20.75
N PRO A 421 -44.53 7.43 -20.68
CA PRO A 421 -45.81 7.36 -19.95
C PRO A 421 -46.83 6.40 -20.54
#